data_3c38fada51d241af4531110df53f1939
#
_entry.id   3c38fada51d241af4531110df53f1939
#
_cell.length_a   1.000
_cell.length_b   1.000
_cell.length_c   1.000
_cell.angle_alpha   90.00
_cell.angle_beta   90.00
_cell.angle_gamma   90.00
#
_symmetry.space_group_name_H-M   'P 1'
#
loop_
_entity.id
_entity.type
_entity.pdbx_description
1 polymer ?
#
loop_
_entity_poly.entity_id
_entity_poly.type
_entity_poly.pdbx_seq_one_letter_code
_entity_poly.pdbx_strand_id
1 'polypeptide(L)'
;MKMDITKRRKMMALFLAGTLTVSAAVTGCGRKNVDYNVDNTQPKQTEAGLGQTETSASGEDLDSGSLWSKYKIPFTCDTEIAIGDTGLSKIHVTDDDISVPDTSDLQIAQYKKKNPESNEVKKQVAENLFDKDEGIYVYDSMHRIKKDIQAEITQYQTAKENYPDPVFADSYDSWISDLETELADAPDSYPAAGDYSADDYVGTVGGKEYELYYKTDSVYRSFNMREDFMMYRPKEKATYVTPYSKADYERETGTEADQENTVQNACSYSKDEAQMKAEEFLSKIGAKDVALQDSSDLYWVYTDATNSVVATDVDGYSFTYVRAVDKQPVSTMAFNQVENLQKQVEYYDVPVERYEITMDSNGIINANWCDYLESTGESAKTEILSFPELLEKANETIPEYYKTYPCKYNAINFNDVTLTYYLTAGAADGQFEYKPVWIFSSCDDKSDPDYPSEMVVLDAADGSVIDMLNVAMKISAD
;
A
#
# COMPACT_ATOMS: atom_id res chain seq x y z
N MET A 1 15.43 -39.88 -12.52
CA MET A 1 14.96 -38.97 -13.58
C MET A 1 15.51 -37.59 -13.19
N LYS A 2 16.60 -37.15 -13.83
CA LYS A 2 17.22 -35.84 -13.47
C LYS A 2 16.26 -34.72 -13.88
N MET A 3 15.71 -34.01 -12.91
CA MET A 3 14.89 -32.84 -13.16
C MET A 3 15.82 -31.69 -13.58
N ASP A 4 15.45 -30.98 -14.62
CA ASP A 4 16.22 -29.89 -15.19
C ASP A 4 16.46 -28.80 -14.13
N ILE A 5 17.70 -28.39 -13.94
CA ILE A 5 18.15 -27.38 -12.98
C ILE A 5 17.34 -26.09 -13.13
N THR A 6 16.96 -25.74 -14.38
CA THR A 6 16.12 -24.55 -14.69
C THR A 6 14.70 -24.66 -14.13
N LYS A 7 14.12 -25.88 -14.08
CA LYS A 7 12.81 -26.11 -13.45
C LYS A 7 12.86 -26.05 -11.91
N ARG A 8 13.97 -26.51 -11.32
CA ARG A 8 14.20 -26.44 -9.88
C ARG A 8 14.38 -24.99 -9.43
N ARG A 9 15.17 -24.19 -10.17
CA ARG A 9 15.36 -22.76 -9.89
C ARG A 9 14.07 -21.97 -10.01
N LYS A 10 13.18 -22.29 -10.95
CA LYS A 10 11.84 -21.70 -11.03
C LYS A 10 10.94 -22.10 -9.86
N MET A 11 11.09 -23.30 -9.31
CA MET A 11 10.34 -23.72 -8.12
C MET A 11 10.91 -23.09 -6.84
N MET A 12 12.23 -22.97 -6.70
CA MET A 12 12.86 -22.23 -5.59
C MET A 12 12.58 -20.73 -5.66
N ALA A 13 12.64 -20.12 -6.83
CA ALA A 13 12.21 -18.73 -7.03
C ALA A 13 10.73 -18.53 -6.70
N LEU A 14 9.88 -19.54 -6.86
CA LEU A 14 8.48 -19.51 -6.42
C LEU A 14 8.35 -19.63 -4.89
N PHE A 15 9.28 -20.30 -4.20
CA PHE A 15 9.28 -20.40 -2.75
C PHE A 15 9.89 -19.15 -2.07
N LEU A 16 10.96 -18.60 -2.61
CA LEU A 16 11.51 -17.30 -2.21
C LEU A 16 10.62 -16.13 -2.67
N ALA A 17 9.94 -16.26 -3.82
CA ALA A 17 8.96 -15.28 -4.31
C ALA A 17 7.60 -15.40 -3.59
N GLY A 18 7.30 -16.49 -2.92
CA GLY A 18 6.09 -16.65 -2.09
C GLY A 18 6.05 -15.67 -0.90
N THR A 19 7.19 -15.15 -0.47
CA THR A 19 7.30 -14.07 0.51
C THR A 19 7.43 -12.68 -0.13
N LEU A 20 7.62 -12.59 -1.45
CA LEU A 20 7.80 -11.33 -2.20
C LEU A 20 6.56 -10.87 -2.96
N THR A 21 5.47 -11.65 -3.00
CA THR A 21 4.31 -11.34 -3.85
C THR A 21 3.05 -10.97 -3.06
N VAL A 22 3.15 -10.51 -1.82
CA VAL A 22 1.95 -10.03 -1.10
C VAL A 22 1.53 -8.63 -1.55
N SER A 23 2.38 -7.88 -2.22
CA SER A 23 2.02 -6.54 -2.71
C SER A 23 1.73 -6.42 -4.22
N ALA A 24 1.76 -7.51 -5.00
CA ALA A 24 1.57 -7.39 -6.46
C ALA A 24 0.68 -8.46 -7.12
N ALA A 25 -0.02 -9.30 -6.36
CA ALA A 25 -0.88 -10.33 -6.94
C ALA A 25 -2.26 -10.40 -6.28
N VAL A 26 -3.01 -9.31 -6.33
CA VAL A 26 -4.47 -9.40 -6.23
C VAL A 26 -5.03 -9.48 -7.64
N THR A 27 -4.70 -10.58 -8.33
CA THR A 27 -5.45 -11.00 -9.51
C THR A 27 -5.84 -12.46 -9.32
N GLY A 28 -7.08 -12.66 -8.93
CA GLY A 28 -7.75 -13.96 -9.06
C GLY A 28 -8.01 -14.71 -7.77
N CYS A 29 -8.74 -14.14 -6.84
CA CYS A 29 -9.55 -14.93 -5.93
C CYS A 29 -10.86 -15.31 -6.62
N GLY A 30 -11.06 -16.59 -6.82
CA GLY A 30 -12.35 -17.14 -7.24
C GLY A 30 -13.43 -16.74 -6.24
N ARG A 31 -14.30 -15.83 -6.65
CA ARG A 31 -15.46 -15.40 -5.87
C ARG A 31 -16.38 -16.59 -5.64
N LYS A 32 -16.65 -16.91 -4.37
CA LYS A 32 -17.94 -17.46 -3.99
C LYS A 32 -18.98 -16.38 -4.27
N ASN A 33 -20.00 -16.68 -5.09
CA ASN A 33 -21.19 -15.85 -5.21
C ASN A 33 -21.79 -15.68 -3.80
N VAL A 34 -21.59 -14.52 -3.22
CA VAL A 34 -22.35 -14.11 -2.04
C VAL A 34 -23.57 -13.38 -2.59
N ASP A 35 -24.73 -14.02 -2.50
CA ASP A 35 -26.01 -13.38 -2.73
C ASP A 35 -26.23 -12.36 -1.60
N TYR A 36 -26.03 -11.10 -1.90
CA TYR A 36 -26.43 -10.02 -1.00
C TYR A 36 -27.95 -9.89 -1.01
N ASN A 37 -28.62 -10.70 -0.19
CA ASN A 37 -29.98 -10.42 0.21
C ASN A 37 -29.92 -9.26 1.22
N VAL A 38 -30.29 -8.08 0.78
CA VAL A 38 -30.60 -6.96 1.66
C VAL A 38 -31.81 -7.37 2.49
N ASP A 39 -31.57 -7.64 3.75
CA ASP A 39 -32.64 -8.00 4.70
C ASP A 39 -33.50 -6.74 4.93
N ASN A 40 -34.70 -6.77 4.35
CA ASN A 40 -35.73 -5.74 4.44
C ASN A 40 -36.34 -5.73 5.85
N THR A 41 -35.61 -5.27 6.85
CA THR A 41 -36.21 -4.84 8.10
C THR A 41 -36.74 -3.42 7.93
N GLN A 42 -38.04 -3.31 7.65
CA GLN A 42 -38.73 -2.03 7.54
C GLN A 42 -38.51 -1.17 8.81
N PRO A 43 -38.05 0.07 8.66
CA PRO A 43 -38.21 1.06 9.70
C PRO A 43 -39.70 1.49 9.70
N LYS A 44 -40.27 1.61 10.91
CA LYS A 44 -41.62 2.14 11.12
C LYS A 44 -41.78 3.49 10.44
N GLN A 45 -42.83 3.60 9.63
CA GLN A 45 -43.30 4.86 9.09
C GLN A 45 -43.45 5.92 10.18
N THR A 46 -42.74 6.99 10.08
CA THR A 46 -43.07 8.28 10.64
C THR A 46 -43.26 9.27 9.46
N GLU A 47 -44.35 9.99 9.52
CA GLU A 47 -44.93 10.79 8.47
C GLU A 47 -43.97 11.83 7.88
N ALA A 48 -44.09 12.02 6.56
CA ALA A 48 -43.41 13.04 5.78
C ALA A 48 -43.67 14.45 6.30
N GLY A 49 -42.63 15.07 6.87
CA GLY A 49 -42.55 16.49 7.04
C GLY A 49 -41.33 16.98 6.26
N LEU A 50 -41.54 17.94 5.37
CA LEU A 50 -40.48 18.76 4.77
C LEU A 50 -39.62 19.33 5.92
N GLY A 51 -38.58 18.60 6.31
CA GLY A 51 -37.66 18.98 7.35
C GLY A 51 -36.58 19.88 6.81
N GLN A 52 -36.62 21.13 7.21
CA GLN A 52 -35.47 22.00 7.25
C GLN A 52 -34.28 21.27 7.89
N THR A 53 -33.14 21.33 7.24
CA THR A 53 -31.85 20.87 7.77
C THR A 53 -31.60 21.58 9.12
N GLU A 54 -31.89 20.90 10.22
CA GLU A 54 -31.46 21.39 11.54
C GLU A 54 -29.96 21.07 11.68
N THR A 55 -29.16 22.10 11.53
CA THR A 55 -27.76 22.13 11.91
C THR A 55 -27.68 21.95 13.42
N SER A 56 -27.51 20.72 13.88
CA SER A 56 -27.14 20.47 15.28
C SER A 56 -25.64 20.72 15.44
N ALA A 57 -25.26 22.01 15.40
CA ALA A 57 -23.97 22.44 15.85
C ALA A 57 -23.95 22.37 17.38
N SER A 58 -23.30 21.35 17.96
CA SER A 58 -22.72 21.49 19.29
C SER A 58 -21.50 22.40 19.13
N GLY A 59 -21.69 23.68 19.54
CA GLY A 59 -20.72 24.74 19.29
C GLY A 59 -19.44 24.54 20.09
N GLU A 60 -18.41 24.11 19.44
CA GLU A 60 -17.06 24.58 19.68
C GLU A 60 -16.81 25.65 18.60
N ASP A 61 -16.22 26.78 19.01
CA ASP A 61 -15.88 27.89 18.12
C ASP A 61 -14.93 27.38 17.02
N LEU A 62 -15.47 26.95 15.87
CA LEU A 62 -14.66 26.67 14.71
C LEU A 62 -13.89 27.94 14.35
N ASP A 63 -12.58 27.85 14.29
CA ASP A 63 -11.72 28.93 13.84
C ASP A 63 -12.25 29.40 12.47
N SER A 64 -12.55 30.71 12.38
CA SER A 64 -13.11 31.33 11.17
C SER A 64 -12.21 31.17 9.93
N GLY A 65 -10.97 30.68 10.09
CA GLY A 65 -10.00 30.36 9.04
C GLY A 65 -9.95 28.90 8.63
N SER A 66 -10.67 28.01 9.31
CA SER A 66 -10.66 26.57 8.94
C SER A 66 -11.41 26.30 7.64
N LEU A 67 -11.04 25.21 6.93
CA LEU A 67 -11.74 24.75 5.72
C LEU A 67 -13.24 24.50 5.99
N TRP A 68 -13.56 23.94 7.15
CA TRP A 68 -14.92 23.70 7.62
C TRP A 68 -15.80 24.96 7.54
N SER A 69 -15.30 26.04 8.12
CA SER A 69 -16.02 27.32 8.16
C SER A 69 -16.02 28.00 6.78
N LYS A 70 -14.86 28.03 6.10
CA LYS A 70 -14.68 28.70 4.82
C LYS A 70 -15.58 28.13 3.72
N TYR A 71 -15.71 26.80 3.66
CA TYR A 71 -16.46 26.12 2.62
C TYR A 71 -17.77 25.51 3.10
N LYS A 72 -18.21 25.85 4.30
CA LYS A 72 -19.48 25.39 4.91
C LYS A 72 -19.59 23.86 4.93
N ILE A 73 -18.51 23.19 5.23
CA ILE A 73 -18.46 21.73 5.30
C ILE A 73 -19.14 21.30 6.61
N PRO A 74 -20.15 20.41 6.58
CA PRO A 74 -20.74 19.86 7.79
C PRO A 74 -19.87 18.71 8.32
N PHE A 75 -20.00 18.36 9.58
CA PHE A 75 -19.33 17.18 10.16
C PHE A 75 -19.96 15.87 9.68
N THR A 76 -21.24 15.91 9.38
CA THR A 76 -22.01 14.75 8.93
C THR A 76 -22.85 15.10 7.70
N CYS A 77 -23.14 14.12 6.89
CA CYS A 77 -24.01 14.26 5.72
C CYS A 77 -25.04 13.12 5.68
N ASP A 78 -26.30 13.46 5.43
CA ASP A 78 -27.36 12.50 5.11
C ASP A 78 -28.22 13.11 4.02
N THR A 79 -28.00 12.71 2.77
CA THR A 79 -28.70 13.29 1.62
C THR A 79 -28.84 12.29 0.48
N GLU A 80 -29.85 12.49 -0.37
CA GLU A 80 -30.03 11.72 -1.60
C GLU A 80 -29.49 12.50 -2.80
N ILE A 81 -28.76 11.79 -3.65
CA ILE A 81 -28.31 12.27 -4.96
C ILE A 81 -29.35 11.84 -6.01
N ALA A 82 -29.61 12.70 -6.97
CA ALA A 82 -30.50 12.38 -8.09
C ALA A 82 -30.01 11.12 -8.82
N ILE A 83 -30.93 10.21 -9.15
CA ILE A 83 -30.59 8.97 -9.88
C ILE A 83 -30.55 9.14 -11.40
N GLY A 84 -31.20 10.18 -11.93
CA GLY A 84 -31.29 10.38 -13.39
C GLY A 84 -31.79 9.14 -14.14
N ASP A 85 -31.20 8.87 -15.31
CA ASP A 85 -31.50 7.71 -16.15
C ASP A 85 -30.43 6.58 -15.96
N THR A 86 -29.90 6.39 -14.77
CA THR A 86 -28.84 5.41 -14.47
C THR A 86 -29.34 3.98 -14.36
N GLY A 87 -30.64 3.78 -14.15
CA GLY A 87 -31.22 2.50 -13.79
C GLY A 87 -31.09 2.12 -12.31
N LEU A 88 -30.43 2.95 -11.51
CA LEU A 88 -30.33 2.79 -10.06
C LEU A 88 -31.65 3.12 -9.39
N SER A 89 -31.97 2.44 -8.30
CA SER A 89 -33.15 2.75 -7.49
C SER A 89 -32.89 3.86 -6.48
N LYS A 90 -31.63 4.06 -6.08
CA LYS A 90 -31.20 5.08 -5.11
C LYS A 90 -29.70 5.36 -5.23
N ILE A 91 -29.31 6.61 -5.04
CA ILE A 91 -27.95 7.04 -4.70
C ILE A 91 -28.08 7.86 -3.41
N HIS A 92 -27.44 7.41 -2.36
CA HIS A 92 -27.52 8.03 -1.05
C HIS A 92 -26.11 8.34 -0.55
N VAL A 93 -25.97 9.42 0.20
CA VAL A 93 -24.73 9.81 0.89
C VAL A 93 -25.06 9.87 2.36
N THR A 94 -24.46 8.99 3.13
CA THR A 94 -24.57 8.97 4.60
C THR A 94 -23.17 8.90 5.18
N ASP A 95 -22.71 9.98 5.78
CA ASP A 95 -21.43 10.00 6.46
C ASP A 95 -21.59 10.72 7.80
N ASP A 96 -21.09 10.10 8.85
CA ASP A 96 -21.13 10.60 10.23
C ASP A 96 -19.81 11.23 10.67
N ASP A 97 -18.78 11.24 9.79
CA ASP A 97 -17.45 11.78 10.07
C ASP A 97 -16.73 12.23 8.78
N ILE A 98 -17.25 13.26 8.12
CA ILE A 98 -16.62 13.83 6.90
C ILE A 98 -15.19 14.23 7.23
N SER A 99 -14.25 13.81 6.40
CA SER A 99 -12.83 14.10 6.58
C SER A 99 -12.32 15.23 5.69
N VAL A 100 -11.46 16.10 6.23
CA VAL A 100 -10.82 17.19 5.48
C VAL A 100 -9.35 17.36 5.92
N PRO A 101 -8.46 17.87 5.04
CA PRO A 101 -7.07 18.16 5.41
C PRO A 101 -6.97 19.19 6.55
N ASP A 102 -6.00 19.00 7.43
CA ASP A 102 -5.67 19.98 8.51
C ASP A 102 -4.81 21.12 7.95
N THR A 103 -5.45 21.97 7.16
CA THR A 103 -4.83 23.16 6.55
C THR A 103 -5.85 24.28 6.41
N SER A 104 -5.41 25.52 6.30
CA SER A 104 -6.26 26.68 6.01
C SER A 104 -6.35 27.00 4.51
N ASP A 105 -5.41 26.52 3.73
CA ASP A 105 -5.25 26.82 2.31
C ASP A 105 -5.05 25.54 1.50
N LEU A 106 -5.78 25.42 0.41
CA LEU A 106 -5.62 24.31 -0.53
C LEU A 106 -4.75 24.73 -1.73
N GLN A 107 -3.99 23.77 -2.26
CA GLN A 107 -3.05 24.02 -3.35
C GLN A 107 -3.21 22.98 -4.46
N ILE A 108 -2.78 23.32 -5.65
CA ILE A 108 -2.51 22.39 -6.76
C ILE A 108 -1.00 22.32 -6.89
N ALA A 109 -0.44 21.12 -6.79
CA ALA A 109 1.01 20.89 -6.88
C ALA A 109 1.33 20.13 -8.17
N GLN A 110 2.34 20.61 -8.92
CA GLN A 110 2.70 20.10 -10.23
C GLN A 110 3.84 19.08 -10.15
N TYR A 111 3.68 17.99 -10.89
CA TYR A 111 4.61 16.87 -10.95
C TYR A 111 4.87 16.45 -12.40
N LYS A 112 5.96 15.76 -12.60
CA LYS A 112 6.32 15.08 -13.85
C LYS A 112 6.89 13.69 -13.54
N LYS A 113 6.91 12.79 -14.51
CA LYS A 113 7.58 11.50 -14.34
C LYS A 113 9.07 11.71 -14.03
N LYS A 114 9.58 10.95 -13.08
CA LYS A 114 11.02 10.85 -12.85
C LYS A 114 11.68 10.10 -14.00
N ASN A 115 12.88 10.54 -14.35
CA ASN A 115 13.77 9.73 -15.16
C ASN A 115 14.24 8.48 -14.38
N PRO A 116 14.60 7.39 -15.06
CA PRO A 116 15.25 6.26 -14.41
C PRO A 116 16.43 6.70 -13.54
N GLU A 117 16.61 6.05 -12.38
CA GLU A 117 17.70 6.37 -11.46
C GLU A 117 19.05 6.24 -12.17
N SER A 118 19.86 7.29 -12.10
CA SER A 118 21.23 7.22 -12.56
C SER A 118 22.08 6.40 -11.59
N ASN A 119 23.19 5.84 -12.08
CA ASN A 119 24.16 5.15 -11.23
C ASN A 119 24.64 6.02 -10.05
N GLU A 120 24.68 7.35 -10.23
CA GLU A 120 25.06 8.29 -9.17
C GLU A 120 24.00 8.32 -8.05
N VAL A 121 22.71 8.28 -8.39
CA VAL A 121 21.63 8.23 -7.38
C VAL A 121 21.63 6.88 -6.67
N LYS A 122 21.75 5.76 -7.40
CA LYS A 122 21.89 4.43 -6.81
C LYS A 122 23.05 4.38 -5.81
N LYS A 123 24.21 4.92 -6.22
CA LYS A 123 25.39 5.04 -5.36
C LYS A 123 25.10 5.85 -4.10
N GLN A 124 24.48 7.03 -4.25
CA GLN A 124 24.17 7.90 -3.13
C GLN A 124 23.23 7.21 -2.12
N VAL A 125 22.21 6.54 -2.61
CA VAL A 125 21.26 5.80 -1.75
C VAL A 125 21.99 4.67 -1.02
N ALA A 126 22.72 3.82 -1.74
CA ALA A 126 23.45 2.71 -1.14
C ALA A 126 24.49 3.20 -0.11
N GLU A 127 25.26 4.24 -0.42
CA GLU A 127 26.25 4.82 0.50
C GLU A 127 25.63 5.54 1.70
N ASN A 128 24.39 5.99 1.62
CA ASN A 128 23.67 6.59 2.76
C ASN A 128 23.04 5.52 3.66
N LEU A 129 22.70 4.36 3.11
CA LEU A 129 22.07 3.28 3.85
C LEU A 129 23.08 2.36 4.52
N PHE A 130 24.12 1.95 3.79
CA PHE A 130 25.07 0.92 4.25
C PHE A 130 26.28 1.51 4.99
N ASP A 131 26.84 0.70 5.87
CA ASP A 131 28.07 1.02 6.60
C ASP A 131 29.27 1.01 5.65
N LYS A 132 29.79 2.20 5.33
CA LYS A 132 30.84 2.41 4.28
C LYS A 132 32.13 1.62 4.55
N ASP A 133 32.46 1.41 5.81
CA ASP A 133 33.70 0.73 6.21
C ASP A 133 33.65 -0.78 5.95
N GLU A 134 32.46 -1.36 5.80
CA GLU A 134 32.26 -2.79 5.54
C GLU A 134 32.11 -3.13 4.06
N GLY A 135 31.97 -2.10 3.23
CA GLY A 135 31.88 -2.23 1.77
C GLY A 135 30.44 -2.45 1.29
N ILE A 136 30.26 -2.19 -0.01
CA ILE A 136 29.00 -2.40 -0.74
C ILE A 136 29.31 -3.30 -1.92
N TYR A 137 28.53 -4.33 -2.11
CA TYR A 137 28.79 -5.36 -3.10
C TYR A 137 27.59 -5.53 -4.03
N VAL A 138 27.85 -6.03 -5.25
CA VAL A 138 26.80 -6.42 -6.19
C VAL A 138 26.27 -7.79 -5.76
N TYR A 139 24.98 -7.86 -5.43
CA TYR A 139 24.32 -9.13 -5.19
C TYR A 139 24.00 -9.85 -6.50
N ASP A 140 24.23 -11.15 -6.53
CA ASP A 140 23.87 -12.00 -7.66
C ASP A 140 23.29 -13.33 -7.16
N SER A 141 21.97 -13.43 -7.18
CA SER A 141 21.27 -14.64 -6.77
C SER A 141 21.59 -15.88 -7.63
N MET A 142 22.20 -15.69 -8.81
CA MET A 142 22.60 -16.77 -9.70
C MET A 142 24.01 -17.28 -9.41
N HIS A 143 24.86 -16.45 -8.79
CA HIS A 143 26.26 -16.77 -8.43
C HIS A 143 26.48 -16.44 -6.97
N ARG A 144 25.86 -17.20 -6.10
CA ARG A 144 25.88 -16.98 -4.65
C ARG A 144 27.28 -17.25 -4.06
N ILE A 145 27.57 -16.57 -2.94
CA ILE A 145 28.82 -16.76 -2.22
C ILE A 145 28.73 -17.93 -1.24
N LYS A 146 29.88 -18.44 -0.80
CA LYS A 146 29.95 -19.56 0.15
C LYS A 146 29.14 -19.34 1.42
N LYS A 147 29.17 -18.10 1.95
CA LYS A 147 28.45 -17.75 3.19
C LYS A 147 26.94 -17.99 3.04
N ASP A 148 26.34 -17.55 1.93
CA ASP A 148 24.89 -17.65 1.73
C ASP A 148 24.46 -19.08 1.48
N ILE A 149 25.23 -19.80 0.67
CA ILE A 149 24.99 -21.24 0.44
C ILE A 149 25.08 -22.03 1.73
N GLN A 150 26.09 -21.74 2.59
CA GLN A 150 26.25 -22.39 3.88
C GLN A 150 25.11 -22.06 4.84
N ALA A 151 24.61 -20.83 4.83
CA ALA A 151 23.45 -20.42 5.62
C ALA A 151 22.20 -21.21 5.19
N GLU A 152 21.96 -21.36 3.89
CA GLU A 152 20.82 -22.13 3.37
C GLU A 152 20.94 -23.63 3.70
N ILE A 153 22.14 -24.22 3.59
CA ILE A 153 22.39 -25.59 4.04
C ILE A 153 22.01 -25.75 5.52
N THR A 154 22.45 -24.81 6.34
CA THR A 154 22.16 -24.82 7.79
C THR A 154 20.65 -24.69 8.04
N GLN A 155 19.96 -23.85 7.29
CA GLN A 155 18.51 -23.69 7.36
C GLN A 155 17.78 -25.00 7.04
N TYR A 156 18.13 -25.67 5.94
CA TYR A 156 17.51 -26.95 5.60
C TYR A 156 17.84 -28.07 6.58
N GLN A 157 19.06 -28.09 7.13
CA GLN A 157 19.43 -29.03 8.21
C GLN A 157 18.58 -28.78 9.46
N THR A 158 18.44 -27.53 9.87
CA THR A 158 17.62 -27.12 11.01
C THR A 158 16.15 -27.45 10.79
N ALA A 159 15.61 -27.15 9.60
CA ALA A 159 14.22 -27.48 9.26
C ALA A 159 13.97 -28.99 9.30
N LYS A 160 14.90 -29.79 8.75
CA LYS A 160 14.82 -31.25 8.77
C LYS A 160 14.82 -31.82 10.19
N GLU A 161 15.63 -31.27 11.10
CA GLU A 161 15.78 -31.76 12.45
C GLU A 161 14.67 -31.32 13.40
N ASN A 162 14.33 -30.04 13.37
CA ASN A 162 13.47 -29.43 14.37
C ASN A 162 12.01 -29.21 13.89
N TYR A 163 11.83 -28.98 12.57
CA TYR A 163 10.55 -28.64 11.98
C TYR A 163 10.33 -29.43 10.67
N PRO A 164 10.27 -30.80 10.76
CA PRO A 164 10.19 -31.62 9.56
C PRO A 164 8.86 -31.35 8.82
N ASP A 165 8.97 -30.69 7.68
CA ASP A 165 7.83 -30.56 6.76
C ASP A 165 7.57 -31.91 6.06
N PRO A 166 6.42 -32.55 6.32
CA PRO A 166 6.12 -33.85 5.75
C PRO A 166 6.02 -33.84 4.22
N VAL A 167 5.78 -32.66 3.62
CA VAL A 167 5.72 -32.49 2.14
C VAL A 167 7.12 -32.55 1.53
N PHE A 168 8.14 -32.07 2.25
CA PHE A 168 9.51 -31.95 1.75
C PHE A 168 10.49 -32.92 2.41
N ALA A 169 10.03 -33.79 3.32
CA ALA A 169 10.89 -34.68 4.08
C ALA A 169 11.89 -35.49 3.24
N ASP A 170 11.39 -36.01 2.08
CA ASP A 170 12.23 -36.79 1.16
C ASP A 170 13.13 -35.91 0.26
N SER A 171 12.96 -34.59 0.30
CA SER A 171 13.66 -33.65 -0.59
C SER A 171 14.85 -32.98 0.10
N TYR A 172 14.83 -32.83 1.43
CA TYR A 172 15.88 -32.10 2.16
C TYR A 172 17.30 -32.60 1.87
N ASP A 173 17.52 -33.92 1.88
CA ASP A 173 18.83 -34.49 1.61
C ASP A 173 19.33 -34.21 0.20
N SER A 174 18.41 -34.21 -0.77
CA SER A 174 18.74 -33.85 -2.15
C SER A 174 19.10 -32.38 -2.30
N TRP A 175 18.36 -31.47 -1.64
CA TRP A 175 18.62 -30.05 -1.68
C TRP A 175 19.95 -29.70 -1.00
N ILE A 176 20.21 -30.27 0.17
CA ILE A 176 21.48 -30.09 0.88
C ILE A 176 22.65 -30.58 0.02
N SER A 177 22.53 -31.74 -0.59
CA SER A 177 23.59 -32.30 -1.47
C SER A 177 23.84 -31.44 -2.72
N ASP A 178 22.79 -30.87 -3.30
CA ASP A 178 22.92 -29.95 -4.45
C ASP A 178 23.66 -28.66 -4.03
N LEU A 179 23.31 -28.11 -2.85
CA LEU A 179 23.96 -26.93 -2.26
C LEU A 179 25.41 -27.19 -1.88
N GLU A 180 25.74 -28.34 -1.30
CA GLU A 180 27.12 -28.75 -1.00
C GLU A 180 27.98 -28.83 -2.27
N THR A 181 27.37 -29.24 -3.39
CA THR A 181 28.05 -29.26 -4.70
C THR A 181 28.30 -27.84 -5.20
N GLU A 182 27.32 -26.94 -5.07
CA GLU A 182 27.45 -25.51 -5.43
C GLU A 182 28.51 -24.83 -4.54
N LEU A 183 28.49 -25.09 -3.23
CA LEU A 183 29.43 -24.54 -2.25
C LEU A 183 30.89 -24.76 -2.61
N ALA A 184 31.21 -25.92 -3.22
CA ALA A 184 32.60 -26.27 -3.55
C ALA A 184 33.24 -25.30 -4.54
N ASP A 185 32.46 -24.75 -5.47
CA ASP A 185 32.91 -23.86 -6.55
C ASP A 185 32.51 -22.38 -6.32
N ALA A 186 31.77 -22.08 -5.24
CA ALA A 186 31.29 -20.74 -4.96
C ALA A 186 32.42 -19.78 -4.59
N PRO A 187 32.30 -18.48 -4.93
CA PRO A 187 33.26 -17.45 -4.51
C PRO A 187 33.14 -17.16 -3.01
N ASP A 188 34.18 -16.61 -2.41
CA ASP A 188 34.20 -16.24 -0.99
C ASP A 188 33.47 -14.91 -0.72
N SER A 189 33.34 -14.03 -1.72
CA SER A 189 32.70 -12.71 -1.59
C SER A 189 32.06 -12.28 -2.90
N TYR A 190 31.03 -11.45 -2.81
CA TYR A 190 30.47 -10.74 -3.94
C TYR A 190 31.46 -9.70 -4.52
N PRO A 191 31.35 -9.35 -5.81
CA PRO A 191 32.14 -8.26 -6.39
C PRO A 191 31.71 -6.93 -5.78
N ALA A 192 32.69 -6.02 -5.56
CA ALA A 192 32.41 -4.67 -5.09
C ALA A 192 31.49 -3.91 -6.07
N ALA A 193 30.64 -3.03 -5.54
CA ALA A 193 29.61 -2.31 -6.31
C ALA A 193 30.16 -1.49 -7.49
N GLY A 194 31.41 -1.04 -7.40
CA GLY A 194 32.12 -0.39 -8.51
C GLY A 194 31.42 0.89 -9.01
N ASP A 195 30.84 0.84 -10.20
CA ASP A 195 30.15 1.96 -10.86
C ASP A 195 28.65 2.04 -10.58
N TYR A 196 28.13 1.15 -9.72
CA TYR A 196 26.71 1.07 -9.37
C TYR A 196 25.76 0.89 -10.58
N SER A 197 26.22 0.16 -11.60
CA SER A 197 25.42 -0.16 -12.77
C SER A 197 24.47 -1.35 -12.59
N ALA A 198 24.64 -2.13 -11.52
CA ALA A 198 23.75 -3.23 -11.16
C ALA A 198 22.41 -2.73 -10.59
N ASP A 199 21.46 -3.66 -10.44
CA ASP A 199 20.17 -3.40 -9.81
C ASP A 199 20.11 -3.95 -8.38
N ASP A 200 20.99 -4.89 -8.02
CA ASP A 200 21.01 -5.55 -6.72
C ASP A 200 22.33 -5.30 -6.00
N TYR A 201 22.21 -4.89 -4.74
CA TYR A 201 23.36 -4.64 -3.87
C TYR A 201 23.15 -5.30 -2.51
N VAL A 202 24.24 -5.66 -1.88
CA VAL A 202 24.27 -6.11 -0.51
C VAL A 202 25.28 -5.28 0.28
N GLY A 203 24.90 -4.94 1.50
CA GLY A 203 25.73 -4.19 2.43
C GLY A 203 25.29 -4.40 3.86
N THR A 204 26.02 -3.81 4.78
CA THR A 204 25.79 -3.99 6.22
C THR A 204 25.22 -2.70 6.81
N VAL A 205 24.28 -2.84 7.75
CA VAL A 205 23.75 -1.75 8.58
C VAL A 205 23.78 -2.23 10.04
N GLY A 206 24.59 -1.59 10.86
CA GLY A 206 24.72 -1.95 12.27
C GLY A 206 25.15 -3.39 12.50
N GLY A 207 25.99 -3.94 11.63
CA GLY A 207 26.50 -5.32 11.72
C GLY A 207 25.56 -6.39 11.16
N LYS A 208 24.43 -6.00 10.54
CA LYS A 208 23.50 -6.91 9.86
C LYS A 208 23.55 -6.68 8.36
N GLU A 209 23.43 -7.76 7.60
CA GLU A 209 23.43 -7.72 6.16
C GLU A 209 22.03 -7.46 5.60
N TYR A 210 21.94 -6.56 4.62
CA TYR A 210 20.72 -6.22 3.91
C TYR A 210 20.94 -6.23 2.41
N GLU A 211 19.91 -6.65 1.69
CA GLU A 211 19.81 -6.55 0.25
C GLU A 211 19.08 -5.26 -0.11
N LEU A 212 19.61 -4.53 -1.09
CA LEU A 212 19.00 -3.34 -1.68
C LEU A 212 18.76 -3.62 -3.15
N TYR A 213 17.50 -3.73 -3.53
CA TYR A 213 17.07 -4.07 -4.87
C TYR A 213 16.39 -2.91 -5.57
N TYR A 214 16.83 -2.60 -6.79
CA TYR A 214 16.24 -1.59 -7.67
C TYR A 214 15.46 -2.27 -8.79
N LYS A 215 14.14 -2.29 -8.73
CA LYS A 215 13.33 -2.76 -9.83
C LYS A 215 12.91 -1.57 -10.69
N THR A 216 13.52 -1.46 -11.86
CA THR A 216 13.14 -0.48 -12.88
C THR A 216 12.39 -1.19 -14.00
N ASP A 217 11.12 -1.51 -13.83
CA ASP A 217 10.31 -1.65 -15.03
C ASP A 217 9.60 -0.30 -15.32
N SER A 218 9.04 -0.16 -16.51
CA SER A 218 8.70 1.14 -17.11
C SER A 218 7.75 2.01 -16.31
N VAL A 219 7.11 1.50 -15.26
CA VAL A 219 6.09 2.19 -14.47
C VAL A 219 6.43 2.17 -12.97
N TYR A 220 7.18 1.18 -12.48
CA TYR A 220 7.45 1.00 -11.06
C TYR A 220 8.93 1.11 -10.75
N ARG A 221 9.24 1.90 -9.73
CA ARG A 221 10.50 1.84 -9.01
C ARG A 221 10.21 1.27 -7.65
N SER A 222 10.43 -0.01 -7.47
CA SER A 222 10.36 -0.59 -6.16
C SER A 222 11.76 -0.84 -5.64
N PHE A 223 11.98 -0.43 -4.42
CA PHE A 223 13.18 -0.74 -3.66
C PHE A 223 12.77 -1.67 -2.54
N ASN A 224 13.60 -2.61 -2.24
CA ASN A 224 13.39 -3.50 -1.13
C ASN A 224 14.69 -3.59 -0.34
N MET A 225 14.63 -3.22 0.92
CA MET A 225 15.68 -3.50 1.89
C MET A 225 15.13 -4.53 2.88
N ARG A 226 15.69 -5.72 2.90
CA ARG A 226 15.14 -6.85 3.63
C ARG A 226 16.20 -7.56 4.46
N GLU A 227 15.82 -7.93 5.68
CA GLU A 227 16.55 -8.83 6.56
C GLU A 227 15.95 -10.24 6.47
N ASP A 228 16.77 -11.28 6.62
CA ASP A 228 16.27 -12.66 6.76
C ASP A 228 15.73 -12.89 8.18
N PHE A 229 14.43 -12.69 8.37
CA PHE A 229 13.76 -12.83 9.66
C PHE A 229 13.40 -14.27 10.03
N MET A 230 13.44 -15.22 9.11
CA MET A 230 13.21 -16.64 9.41
C MET A 230 14.22 -17.18 10.39
N MET A 231 15.48 -16.73 10.28
CA MET A 231 16.55 -17.13 11.18
C MET A 231 16.41 -16.56 12.60
N TYR A 232 15.71 -15.44 12.75
CA TYR A 232 15.62 -14.70 14.01
C TYR A 232 14.44 -15.09 14.89
N ARG A 233 13.41 -15.72 14.30
CA ARG A 233 12.14 -15.98 15.00
C ARG A 233 11.67 -17.43 14.90
N PRO A 234 12.50 -18.42 15.30
CA PRO A 234 12.05 -19.80 15.31
C PRO A 234 11.00 -20.01 16.40
N LYS A 235 9.92 -20.70 16.06
CA LYS A 235 8.89 -21.14 16.99
C LYS A 235 8.66 -22.63 16.87
N GLU A 236 8.34 -23.29 18.00
CA GLU A 236 7.99 -24.71 18.00
C GLU A 236 6.79 -24.96 17.05
N LYS A 237 6.94 -25.92 16.15
CA LYS A 237 5.98 -26.33 15.11
C LYS A 237 5.77 -25.31 13.97
N ALA A 238 6.40 -24.16 13.99
CA ALA A 238 6.33 -23.22 12.89
C ALA A 238 7.31 -23.63 11.79
N THR A 239 6.85 -23.57 10.53
CA THR A 239 7.68 -23.73 9.34
C THR A 239 7.99 -22.39 8.70
N TYR A 240 7.03 -21.45 8.79
CA TYR A 240 7.14 -20.12 8.21
C TYR A 240 6.82 -19.06 9.26
N VAL A 241 7.37 -17.87 9.06
CA VAL A 241 7.03 -16.68 9.81
C VAL A 241 6.87 -15.52 8.85
N THR A 242 5.79 -14.74 9.02
CA THR A 242 5.50 -13.59 8.17
C THR A 242 5.14 -12.40 9.05
N PRO A 243 5.80 -11.25 8.87
CA PRO A 243 5.41 -10.01 9.50
C PRO A 243 4.25 -9.36 8.72
N TYR A 244 3.22 -8.94 9.42
CA TYR A 244 2.06 -8.27 8.85
C TYR A 244 1.78 -6.95 9.56
N SER A 245 1.37 -5.92 8.82
CA SER A 245 0.65 -4.79 9.39
C SER A 245 -0.65 -5.27 10.04
N LYS A 246 -1.31 -4.44 10.86
CA LYS A 246 -2.61 -4.80 11.46
C LYS A 246 -3.63 -5.17 10.38
N ALA A 247 -3.78 -4.34 9.34
CA ALA A 247 -4.74 -4.57 8.26
C ALA A 247 -4.45 -5.86 7.49
N ASP A 248 -3.17 -6.13 7.18
CA ASP A 248 -2.77 -7.38 6.53
C ASP A 248 -3.03 -8.59 7.42
N TYR A 249 -2.73 -8.48 8.72
CA TYR A 249 -3.00 -9.55 9.68
C TYR A 249 -4.48 -9.92 9.72
N GLU A 250 -5.37 -8.92 9.83
CA GLU A 250 -6.81 -9.13 9.86
C GLU A 250 -7.32 -9.75 8.56
N ARG A 251 -6.85 -9.26 7.41
CA ARG A 251 -7.22 -9.78 6.09
C ARG A 251 -6.77 -11.23 5.88
N GLU A 252 -5.51 -11.54 6.19
CA GLU A 252 -4.91 -12.85 5.91
C GLU A 252 -5.34 -13.92 6.90
N THR A 253 -5.58 -13.56 8.17
CA THR A 253 -5.97 -14.51 9.21
C THR A 253 -7.48 -14.59 9.43
N GLY A 254 -8.24 -13.58 8.99
CA GLY A 254 -9.66 -13.43 9.31
C GLY A 254 -9.94 -13.18 10.80
N THR A 255 -8.94 -12.74 11.55
CA THR A 255 -9.00 -12.50 12.99
C THR A 255 -8.90 -11.01 13.26
N GLU A 256 -9.90 -10.42 13.93
CA GLU A 256 -9.80 -9.02 14.35
C GLU A 256 -8.73 -8.86 15.45
N ALA A 257 -7.79 -7.96 15.23
CA ALA A 257 -6.63 -7.76 16.11
C ALA A 257 -7.00 -7.28 17.52
N ASP A 258 -8.17 -6.68 17.70
CA ASP A 258 -8.59 -6.03 18.96
C ASP A 258 -9.53 -6.88 19.82
N GLN A 259 -10.04 -8.03 19.32
CA GLN A 259 -11.16 -8.73 20.01
C GLN A 259 -10.75 -9.77 21.06
N GLU A 260 -9.60 -10.39 21.02
CA GLU A 260 -9.35 -11.52 21.94
C GLU A 260 -8.08 -11.50 22.78
N ASN A 261 -7.08 -10.75 22.43
CA ASN A 261 -5.90 -10.64 23.30
C ASN A 261 -5.19 -9.31 23.04
N THR A 262 -5.18 -8.46 24.03
CA THR A 262 -4.20 -7.37 24.12
C THR A 262 -2.80 -7.96 24.26
N VAL A 263 -2.28 -8.55 23.19
CA VAL A 263 -0.88 -8.95 23.15
C VAL A 263 -0.11 -7.64 23.16
N GLN A 264 0.52 -7.36 24.29
CA GLN A 264 1.32 -6.16 24.44
C GLN A 264 2.46 -6.21 23.41
N ASN A 265 2.63 -5.13 22.65
CA ASN A 265 3.75 -5.00 21.74
C ASN A 265 5.07 -5.10 22.54
N ALA A 266 5.88 -6.09 22.18
CA ALA A 266 7.15 -6.40 22.87
C ALA A 266 8.33 -5.58 22.34
N CYS A 267 8.09 -4.67 21.37
CA CYS A 267 9.13 -3.86 20.78
C CYS A 267 9.90 -3.05 21.83
N SER A 268 11.23 -3.05 21.71
CA SER A 268 12.13 -2.29 22.59
C SER A 268 12.05 -0.78 22.36
N TYR A 269 11.50 -0.33 21.22
CA TYR A 269 11.23 1.06 20.89
C TYR A 269 9.78 1.41 21.20
N SER A 270 9.53 2.63 21.62
CA SER A 270 8.19 3.21 21.56
C SER A 270 7.80 3.48 20.10
N LYS A 271 6.50 3.62 19.82
CA LYS A 271 6.01 3.95 18.47
C LYS A 271 6.64 5.23 17.93
N ASP A 272 6.76 6.26 18.77
CA ASP A 272 7.37 7.55 18.39
C ASP A 272 8.86 7.40 18.06
N GLU A 273 9.62 6.61 18.84
CA GLU A 273 11.03 6.33 18.55
C GLU A 273 11.20 5.52 17.26
N ALA A 274 10.31 4.57 17.01
CA ALA A 274 10.30 3.80 15.78
C ALA A 274 9.96 4.70 14.57
N GLN A 275 8.98 5.58 14.70
CA GLN A 275 8.63 6.55 13.66
C GLN A 275 9.81 7.47 13.32
N MET A 276 10.51 8.01 14.33
CA MET A 276 11.71 8.84 14.07
C MET A 276 12.79 8.09 13.29
N LYS A 277 12.97 6.77 13.54
CA LYS A 277 13.91 5.94 12.78
C LYS A 277 13.44 5.71 11.35
N ALA A 278 12.16 5.51 11.13
CA ALA A 278 11.57 5.42 9.79
C ALA A 278 11.75 6.72 9.00
N GLU A 279 11.55 7.88 9.64
CA GLU A 279 11.78 9.20 9.03
C GLU A 279 13.27 9.46 8.73
N GLU A 280 14.17 8.99 9.60
CA GLU A 280 15.62 9.03 9.31
C GLU A 280 15.96 8.18 8.07
N PHE A 281 15.36 6.99 7.95
CA PHE A 281 15.52 6.15 6.76
C PHE A 281 15.03 6.85 5.50
N LEU A 282 13.83 7.45 5.52
CA LEU A 282 13.29 8.23 4.41
C LEU A 282 14.24 9.37 3.98
N SER A 283 14.83 10.05 4.96
CA SER A 283 15.83 11.08 4.69
C SER A 283 17.07 10.53 4.00
N LYS A 284 17.55 9.35 4.42
CA LYS A 284 18.73 8.69 3.83
C LYS A 284 18.53 8.30 2.37
N ILE A 285 17.34 7.82 2.02
CA ILE A 285 16.99 7.49 0.63
C ILE A 285 16.60 8.72 -0.21
N GLY A 286 16.53 9.90 0.40
CA GLY A 286 16.21 11.16 -0.29
C GLY A 286 14.72 11.34 -0.58
N ALA A 287 13.83 10.66 0.13
CA ALA A 287 12.40 10.88 0.05
C ALA A 287 12.05 12.33 0.44
N LYS A 288 11.18 12.97 -0.34
CA LYS A 288 10.76 14.36 -0.14
C LYS A 288 9.26 14.47 -0.28
N ASP A 289 8.70 15.47 0.40
CA ASP A 289 7.28 15.78 0.32
C ASP A 289 6.44 14.53 0.61
N VAL A 290 6.73 13.87 1.73
CA VAL A 290 6.03 12.68 2.22
C VAL A 290 5.42 12.96 3.59
N ALA A 291 4.28 12.35 3.87
CA ALA A 291 3.63 12.38 5.17
C ALA A 291 3.21 10.97 5.60
N LEU A 292 3.15 10.75 6.89
CA LEU A 292 2.63 9.51 7.46
C LEU A 292 1.14 9.41 7.12
N GLN A 293 0.75 8.32 6.46
CA GLN A 293 -0.65 7.97 6.17
C GLN A 293 -1.19 7.03 7.23
N ASP A 294 -0.45 5.97 7.53
CA ASP A 294 -0.86 4.96 8.49
C ASP A 294 0.31 4.44 9.31
N SER A 295 -0.01 3.94 10.51
CA SER A 295 0.95 3.26 11.36
C SER A 295 0.25 2.29 12.30
N SER A 296 0.71 1.06 12.30
CA SER A 296 0.14 -0.02 13.12
C SER A 296 1.22 -0.80 13.86
N ASP A 297 0.79 -1.60 14.82
CA ASP A 297 1.61 -2.65 15.39
C ASP A 297 1.96 -3.70 14.34
N LEU A 298 3.12 -4.35 14.51
CA LEU A 298 3.60 -5.42 13.63
C LEU A 298 3.28 -6.78 14.25
N TYR A 299 2.55 -7.59 13.49
CA TYR A 299 2.12 -8.93 13.86
C TYR A 299 3.01 -9.97 13.18
N TRP A 300 3.70 -10.77 13.96
CA TRP A 300 4.49 -11.89 13.49
C TRP A 300 3.64 -13.15 13.52
N VAL A 301 3.21 -13.60 12.36
CA VAL A 301 2.36 -14.78 12.21
C VAL A 301 3.22 -15.99 11.87
N TYR A 302 3.15 -16.99 12.72
CA TYR A 302 3.85 -18.25 12.59
C TYR A 302 2.89 -19.31 12.06
N THR A 303 3.25 -19.93 10.95
CA THR A 303 2.43 -20.98 10.33
C THR A 303 3.20 -22.29 10.23
N ASP A 304 2.47 -23.40 10.29
CA ASP A 304 3.02 -24.73 10.03
C ASP A 304 3.09 -25.04 8.52
N ALA A 305 3.56 -26.24 8.19
CA ALA A 305 3.66 -26.71 6.81
C ALA A 305 2.32 -26.80 6.07
N THR A 306 1.19 -26.69 6.77
CA THR A 306 -0.16 -26.69 6.18
C THR A 306 -0.74 -25.27 6.07
N ASN A 307 0.08 -24.25 6.32
CA ASN A 307 -0.33 -22.83 6.43
C ASN A 307 -1.30 -22.55 7.58
N SER A 308 -1.37 -23.41 8.58
CA SER A 308 -2.18 -23.15 9.77
C SER A 308 -1.42 -22.29 10.76
N VAL A 309 -2.05 -21.22 11.26
CA VAL A 309 -1.45 -20.35 12.28
C VAL A 309 -1.22 -21.15 13.57
N VAL A 310 0.01 -21.21 14.03
CA VAL A 310 0.41 -21.92 15.28
C VAL A 310 0.76 -20.96 16.40
N ALA A 311 1.13 -19.73 16.08
CA ALA A 311 1.38 -18.65 17.03
C ALA A 311 1.31 -17.28 16.37
N THR A 312 1.10 -16.24 17.16
CA THR A 312 1.22 -14.83 16.77
C THR A 312 1.94 -14.08 17.88
N ASP A 313 2.93 -13.25 17.51
CA ASP A 313 3.58 -12.31 18.42
C ASP A 313 3.32 -10.89 17.91
N VAL A 314 3.36 -9.90 18.79
CA VAL A 314 3.39 -8.49 18.43
C VAL A 314 4.72 -7.92 18.87
N ASP A 315 5.56 -7.52 17.91
CA ASP A 315 6.87 -6.93 18.18
C ASP A 315 7.28 -6.06 17.00
N GLY A 316 7.14 -4.78 17.16
CA GLY A 316 7.50 -3.79 16.16
C GLY A 316 6.33 -2.98 15.64
N TYR A 317 6.61 -2.26 14.57
CA TYR A 317 5.66 -1.33 13.94
C TYR A 317 5.80 -1.36 12.42
N SER A 318 4.69 -1.10 11.76
CA SER A 318 4.61 -0.83 10.33
C SER A 318 4.20 0.62 10.11
N PHE A 319 4.87 1.32 9.20
CA PHE A 319 4.60 2.70 8.84
C PHE A 319 4.40 2.80 7.33
N THR A 320 3.33 3.45 6.91
CA THR A 320 3.07 3.79 5.52
C THR A 320 3.12 5.29 5.34
N TYR A 321 4.05 5.76 4.52
CA TYR A 321 4.14 7.14 4.12
C TYR A 321 3.76 7.28 2.65
N VAL A 322 3.11 8.38 2.34
CA VAL A 322 2.67 8.70 0.98
C VAL A 322 3.15 10.08 0.58
N ARG A 323 3.02 10.43 -0.69
CA ARG A 323 3.26 11.79 -1.15
C ARG A 323 2.44 12.77 -0.32
N ALA A 324 2.96 13.97 -0.11
CA ALA A 324 2.29 15.03 0.60
C ALA A 324 2.24 16.32 -0.22
N VAL A 325 1.12 17.02 -0.14
CA VAL A 325 0.98 18.40 -0.61
C VAL A 325 0.80 19.29 0.60
N ASP A 326 1.71 20.23 0.82
CA ASP A 326 1.73 21.09 2.01
C ASP A 326 1.61 20.31 3.33
N LYS A 327 2.38 19.21 3.44
CA LYS A 327 2.40 18.25 4.55
C LYS A 327 1.12 17.42 4.73
N GLN A 328 0.11 17.62 3.91
CA GLN A 328 -1.10 16.79 3.93
C GLN A 328 -0.89 15.54 3.08
N PRO A 329 -1.13 14.34 3.61
CA PRO A 329 -1.03 13.10 2.84
C PRO A 329 -2.01 13.12 1.67
N VAL A 330 -1.57 12.62 0.52
CA VAL A 330 -2.45 12.42 -0.63
C VAL A 330 -3.23 11.12 -0.46
N SER A 331 -4.43 11.04 -1.04
CA SER A 331 -5.17 9.78 -1.06
C SER A 331 -4.50 8.77 -1.99
N THR A 332 -4.43 7.54 -1.51
CA THR A 332 -3.96 6.36 -2.25
C THR A 332 -5.09 5.42 -2.59
N MET A 333 -6.35 5.85 -2.38
CA MET A 333 -7.51 5.01 -2.66
C MET A 333 -7.51 4.53 -4.10
N ALA A 334 -7.47 3.23 -4.28
CA ALA A 334 -7.46 2.60 -5.58
C ALA A 334 -8.88 2.50 -6.15
N PHE A 335 -8.99 2.70 -7.44
CA PHE A 335 -10.25 2.69 -8.14
C PHE A 335 -10.60 1.28 -8.64
N ASN A 336 -11.53 0.61 -7.96
CA ASN A 336 -11.95 -0.75 -8.31
C ASN A 336 -12.96 -0.85 -9.48
N GLN A 337 -13.39 0.26 -10.06
CA GLN A 337 -14.32 0.24 -11.21
C GLN A 337 -13.72 -0.33 -12.50
N VAL A 338 -12.44 -0.56 -12.50
CA VAL A 338 -11.72 -1.23 -13.59
C VAL A 338 -12.33 -2.59 -13.95
N GLU A 339 -13.00 -3.29 -13.03
CA GLU A 339 -13.69 -4.54 -13.37
C GLU A 339 -14.76 -4.41 -14.46
N ASN A 340 -15.49 -3.32 -14.51
CA ASN A 340 -16.50 -3.09 -15.56
C ASN A 340 -15.88 -2.56 -16.86
N LEU A 341 -14.77 -1.84 -16.76
CA LEU A 341 -13.98 -1.37 -17.89
C LEU A 341 -13.04 -2.46 -18.42
N GLN A 342 -12.61 -3.43 -17.60
CA GLN A 342 -11.72 -4.54 -17.95
C GLN A 342 -12.23 -5.42 -19.09
N LYS A 343 -13.51 -5.43 -19.38
CA LYS A 343 -14.05 -6.11 -20.56
C LYS A 343 -13.71 -5.41 -21.88
N GLN A 344 -13.15 -4.20 -21.83
CA GLN A 344 -12.91 -3.37 -23.01
C GLN A 344 -11.47 -2.84 -23.15
N VAL A 345 -10.65 -2.85 -22.09
CA VAL A 345 -9.31 -2.22 -22.09
C VAL A 345 -8.31 -3.08 -21.31
N GLU A 346 -7.07 -3.17 -21.80
CA GLU A 346 -5.94 -3.76 -21.06
C GLU A 346 -5.74 -3.08 -19.70
N TYR A 347 -5.22 -3.82 -18.73
CA TYR A 347 -4.97 -3.37 -17.36
C TYR A 347 -4.10 -2.12 -17.32
N TYR A 348 -4.65 -1.03 -16.80
CA TYR A 348 -3.89 0.15 -16.42
C TYR A 348 -3.99 0.32 -14.92
N ASP A 349 -2.94 -0.08 -14.20
CA ASP A 349 -2.82 0.26 -12.80
C ASP A 349 -2.28 1.69 -12.67
N VAL A 350 -2.92 2.51 -11.86
CA VAL A 350 -2.31 3.75 -11.38
C VAL A 350 -1.37 3.36 -10.24
N PRO A 351 -0.05 3.44 -10.44
CA PRO A 351 0.86 3.12 -9.36
C PRO A 351 0.67 4.13 -8.23
N VAL A 352 0.57 3.62 -7.02
CA VAL A 352 0.51 4.44 -5.81
C VAL A 352 1.91 4.72 -5.34
N GLU A 353 2.29 6.01 -5.24
CA GLU A 353 3.56 6.40 -4.62
C GLU A 353 3.45 6.23 -3.11
N ARG A 354 4.19 5.28 -2.55
CA ARG A 354 4.22 5.04 -1.11
C ARG A 354 5.55 4.46 -0.66
N TYR A 355 5.80 4.59 0.63
CA TYR A 355 6.96 4.07 1.33
C TYR A 355 6.47 3.27 2.53
N GLU A 356 6.70 1.99 2.52
CA GLU A 356 6.33 1.05 3.57
C GLU A 356 7.58 0.67 4.34
N ILE A 357 7.62 0.94 5.64
CA ILE A 357 8.77 0.66 6.49
C ILE A 357 8.30 -0.19 7.65
N THR A 358 8.87 -1.37 7.76
CA THR A 358 8.56 -2.33 8.82
C THR A 358 9.79 -2.50 9.71
N MET A 359 9.60 -2.41 11.02
CA MET A 359 10.70 -2.54 11.96
C MET A 359 10.29 -3.24 13.25
N ASP A 360 11.23 -3.92 13.87
CA ASP A 360 11.10 -4.58 15.16
C ASP A 360 12.12 -4.05 16.18
N SER A 361 12.25 -4.74 17.31
CA SER A 361 13.23 -4.43 18.35
C SER A 361 14.70 -4.40 17.87
N ASN A 362 14.98 -4.96 16.71
CA ASN A 362 16.33 -5.02 16.12
C ASN A 362 16.58 -3.96 15.05
N GLY A 363 15.59 -3.15 14.71
CA GLY A 363 15.66 -2.12 13.68
C GLY A 363 14.76 -2.39 12.48
N ILE A 364 15.08 -1.78 11.34
CA ILE A 364 14.33 -1.97 10.10
C ILE A 364 14.55 -3.40 9.60
N ILE A 365 13.47 -4.11 9.35
CA ILE A 365 13.48 -5.46 8.78
C ILE A 365 13.09 -5.48 7.31
N ASN A 366 12.27 -4.52 6.89
CA ASN A 366 11.87 -4.37 5.51
C ASN A 366 11.53 -2.91 5.21
N ALA A 367 11.90 -2.46 4.03
CA ALA A 367 11.46 -1.17 3.50
C ALA A 367 11.20 -1.30 2.00
N ASN A 368 9.96 -1.01 1.60
CA ASN A 368 9.55 -0.98 0.20
C ASN A 368 9.11 0.42 -0.15
N TRP A 369 9.46 0.90 -1.34
CA TRP A 369 8.92 2.17 -1.81
C TRP A 369 8.74 2.21 -3.32
N CYS A 370 7.76 2.98 -3.74
CA CYS A 370 7.51 3.34 -5.12
C CYS A 370 7.41 4.85 -5.20
N ASP A 371 8.23 5.49 -6.04
CA ASP A 371 8.25 6.94 -6.22
C ASP A 371 8.60 7.29 -7.67
N TYR A 372 7.63 7.37 -8.55
CA TYR A 372 7.82 7.59 -9.99
C TYR A 372 7.58 9.04 -10.42
N LEU A 373 7.17 9.92 -9.50
CA LEU A 373 6.94 11.33 -9.78
C LEU A 373 7.98 12.22 -9.11
N GLU A 374 8.33 13.30 -9.80
CA GLU A 374 9.21 14.36 -9.33
C GLU A 374 8.42 15.67 -9.28
N SER A 375 8.47 16.38 -8.16
CA SER A 375 7.88 17.71 -8.04
C SER A 375 8.60 18.68 -8.98
N THR A 376 7.82 19.48 -9.73
CA THR A 376 8.38 20.58 -10.53
C THR A 376 8.76 21.79 -9.67
N GLY A 377 8.34 21.80 -8.40
CA GLY A 377 8.45 22.94 -7.50
C GLY A 377 7.38 24.00 -7.73
N GLU A 378 6.47 23.79 -8.69
CA GLU A 378 5.37 24.70 -8.97
C GLU A 378 4.15 24.29 -8.15
N SER A 379 3.54 25.24 -7.44
CA SER A 379 2.27 25.09 -6.77
C SER A 379 1.47 26.38 -6.83
N ALA A 380 0.15 26.25 -6.80
CA ALA A 380 -0.76 27.40 -6.82
C ALA A 380 -1.89 27.17 -5.81
N LYS A 381 -2.20 28.19 -5.04
CA LYS A 381 -3.41 28.17 -4.20
C LYS A 381 -4.66 28.02 -5.08
N THR A 382 -5.61 27.27 -4.59
CA THR A 382 -6.90 27.07 -5.24
C THR A 382 -8.05 27.28 -4.27
N GLU A 383 -9.16 27.76 -4.78
CA GLU A 383 -10.43 27.81 -4.08
C GLU A 383 -11.29 26.62 -4.55
N ILE A 384 -12.14 26.14 -3.66
CA ILE A 384 -13.06 25.04 -3.95
C ILE A 384 -14.52 25.51 -3.82
N LEU A 385 -15.44 24.73 -4.33
CA LEU A 385 -16.86 24.93 -4.10
C LEU A 385 -17.18 24.80 -2.61
N SER A 386 -18.17 25.57 -2.13
CA SER A 386 -18.74 25.26 -0.81
C SER A 386 -19.44 23.90 -0.85
N PHE A 387 -19.54 23.23 0.28
CA PHE A 387 -20.14 21.89 0.32
C PHE A 387 -21.59 21.84 -0.24
N PRO A 388 -22.47 22.83 0.01
CA PRO A 388 -23.77 22.87 -0.66
C PRO A 388 -23.68 22.98 -2.19
N GLU A 389 -22.75 23.80 -2.73
CA GLU A 389 -22.55 23.92 -4.18
C GLU A 389 -21.98 22.62 -4.77
N LEU A 390 -21.09 21.94 -4.03
CA LEU A 390 -20.61 20.61 -4.41
C LEU A 390 -21.75 19.60 -4.53
N LEU A 391 -22.67 19.54 -3.54
CA LEU A 391 -23.81 18.63 -3.60
C LEU A 391 -24.77 18.96 -4.77
N GLU A 392 -24.95 20.24 -5.12
CA GLU A 392 -25.70 20.62 -6.33
C GLU A 392 -25.01 20.06 -7.58
N LYS A 393 -23.68 20.16 -7.67
CA LYS A 393 -22.91 19.58 -8.78
C LYS A 393 -22.94 18.06 -8.77
N ALA A 394 -22.80 17.41 -7.63
CA ALA A 394 -22.89 15.96 -7.48
C ALA A 394 -24.23 15.41 -8.01
N ASN A 395 -25.35 16.13 -7.79
CA ASN A 395 -26.66 15.80 -8.35
C ASN A 395 -26.71 15.81 -9.88
N GLU A 396 -25.82 16.55 -10.53
CA GLU A 396 -25.69 16.59 -11.98
C GLU A 396 -24.70 15.55 -12.50
N THR A 397 -23.52 15.47 -11.87
CA THR A 397 -22.35 14.77 -12.41
C THR A 397 -22.30 13.29 -12.04
N ILE A 398 -22.72 12.90 -10.84
CA ILE A 398 -22.72 11.47 -10.43
C ILE A 398 -23.68 10.62 -11.28
N PRO A 399 -24.93 11.04 -11.55
CA PRO A 399 -25.79 10.29 -12.48
C PRO A 399 -25.22 10.16 -13.90
N GLU A 400 -24.61 11.21 -14.45
CA GLU A 400 -23.99 11.15 -15.78
C GLU A 400 -22.79 10.20 -15.80
N TYR A 401 -22.02 10.15 -14.72
CA TYR A 401 -20.94 9.19 -14.56
C TYR A 401 -21.47 7.75 -14.61
N TYR A 402 -22.52 7.41 -13.85
CA TYR A 402 -23.08 6.05 -13.84
C TYR A 402 -23.86 5.68 -15.10
N LYS A 403 -24.28 6.63 -15.92
CA LYS A 403 -24.76 6.34 -17.29
C LYS A 403 -23.64 5.86 -18.18
N THR A 404 -22.46 6.47 -18.04
CA THR A 404 -21.27 6.13 -18.82
C THR A 404 -20.62 4.84 -18.33
N TYR A 405 -20.55 4.67 -17.02
CA TYR A 405 -19.92 3.55 -16.31
C TYR A 405 -20.94 2.87 -15.38
N PRO A 406 -21.87 2.05 -15.92
CA PRO A 406 -22.90 1.41 -15.10
C PRO A 406 -22.30 0.53 -14.01
N CYS A 407 -22.70 0.75 -12.77
CA CYS A 407 -22.31 -0.13 -11.67
C CYS A 407 -23.14 -1.42 -11.67
N LYS A 408 -22.65 -2.43 -10.93
CA LYS A 408 -23.32 -3.74 -10.81
C LYS A 408 -24.43 -3.79 -9.73
N TYR A 409 -24.57 -2.71 -8.96
CA TYR A 409 -25.52 -2.62 -7.85
C TYR A 409 -26.84 -1.96 -8.30
N ASN A 410 -27.93 -2.22 -7.59
CA ASN A 410 -29.22 -1.57 -7.82
C ASN A 410 -29.36 -0.24 -7.06
N ALA A 411 -28.57 -0.04 -6.02
CA ALA A 411 -28.52 1.15 -5.20
C ALA A 411 -27.09 1.34 -4.69
N ILE A 412 -26.71 2.59 -4.44
CA ILE A 412 -25.41 2.96 -3.89
C ILE A 412 -25.62 3.78 -2.64
N ASN A 413 -24.87 3.48 -1.60
CA ASN A 413 -24.75 4.31 -0.41
C ASN A 413 -23.28 4.70 -0.22
N PHE A 414 -22.93 5.94 -0.50
CA PHE A 414 -21.63 6.48 -0.13
C PHE A 414 -21.63 6.76 1.36
N ASN A 415 -20.80 6.03 2.10
CA ASN A 415 -20.69 6.09 3.55
C ASN A 415 -19.36 6.64 4.05
N ASP A 416 -18.57 7.18 3.12
CA ASP A 416 -17.33 7.90 3.41
C ASP A 416 -17.18 9.05 2.40
N VAL A 417 -17.04 10.27 2.91
CA VAL A 417 -16.93 11.51 2.14
C VAL A 417 -15.69 12.27 2.60
N THR A 418 -14.70 12.31 1.73
CA THR A 418 -13.39 12.86 2.10
C THR A 418 -12.97 13.97 1.14
N LEU A 419 -12.58 15.14 1.67
CA LEU A 419 -11.80 16.15 0.94
C LEU A 419 -10.32 15.81 1.10
N THR A 420 -9.63 15.58 0.00
CA THR A 420 -8.22 15.19 0.03
C THR A 420 -7.49 15.65 -1.23
N TYR A 421 -6.20 15.35 -1.31
CA TYR A 421 -5.45 15.52 -2.56
C TYR A 421 -5.43 14.21 -3.35
N TYR A 422 -5.61 14.31 -4.65
CA TYR A 422 -5.62 13.15 -5.54
C TYR A 422 -4.81 13.40 -6.80
N LEU A 423 -4.14 12.35 -7.31
CA LEU A 423 -3.38 12.43 -8.55
C LEU A 423 -4.30 12.58 -9.75
N THR A 424 -4.04 13.59 -10.57
CA THR A 424 -4.76 13.85 -11.80
C THR A 424 -3.79 14.13 -12.95
N ALA A 425 -4.28 13.98 -14.17
CA ALA A 425 -3.50 14.34 -15.34
C ALA A 425 -3.36 15.86 -15.46
N GLY A 426 -2.12 16.34 -15.60
CA GLY A 426 -1.84 17.73 -15.89
C GLY A 426 -2.27 18.17 -17.31
N ALA A 427 -2.10 19.45 -17.59
CA ALA A 427 -2.51 20.04 -18.86
C ALA A 427 -1.69 19.58 -20.07
N ALA A 428 -0.41 19.21 -19.87
CA ALA A 428 0.49 18.71 -20.90
C ALA A 428 0.80 17.22 -20.70
N ASP A 429 1.23 16.56 -21.79
CA ASP A 429 1.67 15.17 -21.73
C ASP A 429 2.87 15.01 -20.78
N GLY A 430 2.87 13.94 -19.99
CA GLY A 430 3.89 13.67 -18.98
C GLY A 430 3.85 14.58 -17.75
N GLN A 431 2.86 15.47 -17.65
CA GLN A 431 2.60 16.30 -16.47
C GLN A 431 1.43 15.75 -15.66
N PHE A 432 1.57 15.84 -14.35
CA PHE A 432 0.60 15.39 -13.36
C PHE A 432 0.39 16.46 -12.30
N GLU A 433 -0.77 16.40 -11.66
CA GLU A 433 -1.13 17.33 -10.60
C GLU A 433 -1.68 16.56 -9.41
N TYR A 434 -1.25 16.92 -8.21
CA TYR A 434 -2.05 16.65 -7.02
C TYR A 434 -2.92 17.87 -6.76
N LYS A 435 -4.22 17.68 -6.76
CA LYS A 435 -5.20 18.74 -6.52
C LYS A 435 -6.27 18.32 -5.52
N PRO A 436 -6.96 19.29 -4.87
CA PRO A 436 -8.06 18.97 -3.99
C PRO A 436 -9.22 18.33 -4.76
N VAL A 437 -9.70 17.23 -4.22
CA VAL A 437 -10.87 16.50 -4.73
C VAL A 437 -11.78 16.09 -3.59
N TRP A 438 -13.04 15.89 -3.89
CA TRP A 438 -13.95 15.18 -3.03
C TRP A 438 -14.08 13.73 -3.48
N ILE A 439 -13.86 12.80 -2.58
CA ILE A 439 -14.06 11.37 -2.79
C ILE A 439 -15.36 10.99 -2.09
N PHE A 440 -16.28 10.41 -2.83
CA PHE A 440 -17.47 9.75 -2.33
C PHE A 440 -17.24 8.26 -2.49
N SER A 441 -17.11 7.53 -1.41
CA SER A 441 -16.84 6.09 -1.44
C SER A 441 -17.89 5.28 -0.67
N SER A 442 -18.13 4.08 -1.18
CA SER A 442 -18.98 3.08 -0.55
C SER A 442 -18.08 1.95 -0.09
N CYS A 443 -17.75 1.93 1.17
CA CYS A 443 -16.94 0.89 1.77
C CYS A 443 -17.85 -0.02 2.61
N ASP A 444 -17.99 -1.29 2.19
CA ASP A 444 -18.76 -2.28 2.95
C ASP A 444 -18.02 -2.70 4.23
N ASP A 445 -16.70 -2.62 4.19
CA ASP A 445 -15.83 -2.87 5.33
C ASP A 445 -14.94 -1.65 5.57
N LYS A 446 -15.25 -0.90 6.63
CA LYS A 446 -14.44 0.26 7.05
C LYS A 446 -13.00 -0.12 7.46
N SER A 447 -12.71 -1.41 7.58
CA SER A 447 -11.35 -1.90 7.88
C SER A 447 -10.41 -1.87 6.66
N ASP A 448 -10.95 -1.75 5.43
CA ASP A 448 -10.14 -1.63 4.22
C ASP A 448 -10.60 -0.44 3.35
N PRO A 449 -10.29 0.78 3.78
CA PRO A 449 -10.68 2.00 3.06
C PRO A 449 -10.02 2.14 1.69
N ASP A 450 -8.94 1.42 1.43
CA ASP A 450 -8.20 1.49 0.16
C ASP A 450 -8.91 0.76 -1.00
N TYR A 451 -9.93 -0.07 -0.71
CA TYR A 451 -10.68 -0.84 -1.71
C TYR A 451 -12.20 -0.66 -1.61
N PRO A 452 -12.69 0.56 -1.86
CA PRO A 452 -14.13 0.82 -1.81
C PRO A 452 -14.88 0.03 -2.88
N SER A 453 -16.10 -0.42 -2.55
CA SER A 453 -17.00 -1.12 -3.48
C SER A 453 -17.41 -0.25 -4.66
N GLU A 454 -17.65 1.04 -4.40
CA GLU A 454 -17.94 2.09 -5.38
C GLU A 454 -17.26 3.39 -4.93
N MET A 455 -16.73 4.12 -5.91
CA MET A 455 -16.06 5.39 -5.64
C MET A 455 -16.32 6.36 -6.79
N VAL A 456 -16.60 7.60 -6.45
CA VAL A 456 -16.63 8.73 -7.41
C VAL A 456 -15.76 9.84 -6.87
N VAL A 457 -14.85 10.33 -7.71
CA VAL A 457 -13.94 11.42 -7.40
C VAL A 457 -14.38 12.67 -8.14
N LEU A 458 -14.66 13.74 -7.40
CA LEU A 458 -15.04 15.03 -7.96
C LEU A 458 -13.94 16.07 -7.75
N ASP A 459 -13.62 16.83 -8.78
CA ASP A 459 -12.78 18.03 -8.65
C ASP A 459 -13.43 18.98 -7.65
N ALA A 460 -12.71 19.34 -6.61
CA ALA A 460 -13.27 20.19 -5.57
C ALA A 460 -13.54 21.63 -6.06
N ALA A 461 -12.86 22.07 -7.13
CA ALA A 461 -13.01 23.44 -7.64
C ALA A 461 -14.28 23.65 -8.48
N ASP A 462 -14.75 22.62 -9.21
CA ASP A 462 -15.89 22.78 -10.13
C ASP A 462 -16.92 21.64 -10.09
N GLY A 463 -16.67 20.58 -9.31
CA GLY A 463 -17.55 19.42 -9.16
C GLY A 463 -17.57 18.47 -10.35
N SER A 464 -16.64 18.62 -11.30
CA SER A 464 -16.51 17.68 -12.43
C SER A 464 -15.94 16.34 -11.97
N VAL A 465 -16.36 15.25 -12.60
CA VAL A 465 -15.82 13.91 -12.29
C VAL A 465 -14.40 13.80 -12.82
N ILE A 466 -13.49 13.31 -11.98
CA ILE A 466 -12.14 12.95 -12.38
C ILE A 466 -12.20 11.60 -13.10
N ASP A 467 -11.83 11.60 -14.39
CA ASP A 467 -11.69 10.37 -15.17
C ASP A 467 -10.39 9.63 -14.83
N MET A 468 -10.49 8.69 -13.91
CA MET A 468 -9.36 7.91 -13.41
C MET A 468 -8.73 7.02 -14.48
N LEU A 469 -9.54 6.55 -15.45
CA LEU A 469 -9.00 5.78 -16.57
C LEU A 469 -8.07 6.63 -17.43
N ASN A 470 -8.47 7.89 -17.72
CA ASN A 470 -7.62 8.82 -18.45
C ASN A 470 -6.31 9.11 -17.70
N VAL A 471 -6.35 9.23 -16.37
CA VAL A 471 -5.15 9.39 -15.54
C VAL A 471 -4.25 8.15 -15.67
N ALA A 472 -4.80 6.95 -15.50
CA ALA A 472 -4.06 5.70 -15.62
C ALA A 472 -3.44 5.53 -17.01
N MET A 473 -4.19 5.81 -18.08
CA MET A 473 -3.69 5.76 -19.46
C MET A 473 -2.52 6.72 -19.69
N LYS A 474 -2.58 7.94 -19.15
CA LYS A 474 -1.48 8.92 -19.29
C LYS A 474 -0.24 8.55 -18.49
N ILE A 475 -0.40 7.90 -17.34
CA ILE A 475 0.73 7.40 -16.55
C ILE A 475 1.43 6.26 -17.27
N SER A 476 0.65 5.37 -17.94
CA SER A 476 1.16 4.17 -18.61
C SER A 476 1.66 4.42 -20.04
N ALA A 477 1.43 5.62 -20.60
CA ALA A 477 1.63 5.92 -22.02
C ALA A 477 3.08 6.24 -22.44
N ASP A 478 4.12 5.81 -21.72
CA ASP A 478 5.52 6.01 -22.16
C ASP A 478 6.29 4.71 -22.25
#